data_a580022649866b7fd072db5c0eec3c4f
#
_entry.id   a580022649866b7fd072db5c0eec3c4f
#
_cell.length_a   1.000
_cell.length_b   1.000
_cell.length_c   1.000
_cell.angle_alpha   90.00
_cell.angle_beta   90.00
_cell.angle_gamma   90.00
#
_symmetry.space_group_name_H-M   'P 1'
#
loop_
_entity.id
_entity.type
_entity.pdbx_description
1 polymer ?
#
loop_
_entity_poly.entity_id
_entity_poly.type
_entity_poly.pdbx_seq_one_letter_code
_entity_poly.pdbx_strand_id
1 'polypeptide(L)'
;ATDEESILYLDSVHSLHFTPGTAYEYINPTFQILYSIIQQKSEPSFVDFQQDNILDKAGMCNSFYFDCNAHHDNVAHGYVCEGAEESDDRDTSKPTIFSDKPIIDSSGKKWHEYDYGEETFFATKADGGCYSTARDLLKWNIALNSGKIIPQNLLDSAYSKFTVVSGSDFCNYQNR
;
A
#
# COMPACT_ATOMS: atom_id res chain seq x y z
N ALA A 1 -12.79 5.57 -3.90
CA ALA A 1 -12.02 6.48 -4.77
C ALA A 1 -10.99 5.68 -5.55
N THR A 2 -10.73 6.06 -6.81
CA THR A 2 -9.63 5.52 -7.62
C THR A 2 -8.38 6.38 -7.48
N ASP A 3 -7.23 5.90 -8.00
CA ASP A 3 -6.01 6.72 -8.03
C ASP A 3 -6.24 8.02 -8.82
N GLU A 4 -6.98 7.96 -9.92
CA GLU A 4 -7.33 9.12 -10.75
C GLU A 4 -8.22 10.12 -10.01
N GLU A 5 -9.24 9.66 -9.30
CA GLU A 5 -10.12 10.53 -8.49
C GLU A 5 -9.35 11.21 -7.37
N SER A 6 -8.41 10.50 -6.74
CA SER A 6 -7.56 11.06 -5.70
C SER A 6 -6.62 12.14 -6.23
N ILE A 7 -6.08 11.97 -7.45
CA ILE A 7 -5.27 12.98 -8.11
C ILE A 7 -6.09 14.21 -8.45
N LEU A 8 -7.32 14.05 -8.95
CA LEU A 8 -8.22 15.18 -9.19
C LEU A 8 -8.56 15.95 -7.91
N TYR A 9 -8.68 15.24 -6.78
CA TYR A 9 -8.86 15.90 -5.49
C TYR A 9 -7.61 16.69 -5.10
N LEU A 10 -6.41 16.13 -5.27
CA LEU A 10 -5.14 16.83 -4.98
C LEU A 10 -4.95 18.09 -5.81
N ASP A 11 -5.42 18.10 -7.07
CA ASP A 11 -5.37 19.29 -7.94
C ASP A 11 -6.20 20.47 -7.38
N SER A 12 -7.18 20.19 -6.54
CA SER A 12 -7.97 21.22 -5.84
C SER A 12 -7.30 21.82 -4.60
N VAL A 13 -6.18 21.24 -4.14
CA VAL A 13 -5.46 21.69 -2.94
C VAL A 13 -4.52 22.84 -3.30
N HIS A 14 -4.79 24.01 -2.76
CA HIS A 14 -4.06 25.24 -3.11
C HIS A 14 -3.03 25.69 -2.06
N SER A 15 -2.91 24.96 -0.97
CA SER A 15 -1.95 25.28 0.10
C SER A 15 -1.23 24.04 0.60
N LEU A 16 0.05 24.19 0.90
CA LEU A 16 0.86 23.15 1.53
C LEU A 16 0.77 23.32 3.06
N HIS A 17 0.87 22.20 3.80
CA HIS A 17 0.93 22.24 5.27
C HIS A 17 2.24 22.88 5.77
N PHE A 18 3.33 22.75 5.01
CA PHE A 18 4.64 23.30 5.33
C PHE A 18 5.45 23.56 4.04
N THR A 19 6.48 24.37 4.17
CA THR A 19 7.41 24.63 3.06
C THR A 19 8.17 23.35 2.68
N PRO A 20 8.24 22.97 1.40
CA PRO A 20 8.98 21.80 0.95
C PRO A 20 10.40 21.75 1.51
N GLY A 21 10.81 20.58 2.00
CA GLY A 21 12.13 20.34 2.59
C GLY A 21 12.27 20.72 4.06
N THR A 22 11.24 21.30 4.71
CA THR A 22 11.32 21.75 6.11
C THR A 22 10.70 20.81 7.13
N ALA A 23 9.82 19.90 6.69
CA ALA A 23 9.14 18.95 7.57
C ALA A 23 8.82 17.66 6.81
N TYR A 24 8.33 16.68 7.53
CA TYR A 24 7.85 15.40 7.00
C TYR A 24 6.44 15.12 7.52
N GLU A 25 5.58 14.64 6.63
CA GLU A 25 4.27 14.13 6.96
C GLU A 25 4.01 12.87 6.10
N TYR A 26 3.50 11.81 6.71
CA TYR A 26 3.07 10.62 5.98
C TYR A 26 1.66 10.83 5.47
N ILE A 27 1.49 10.77 4.16
CA ILE A 27 0.17 10.82 3.50
C ILE A 27 0.11 9.86 2.31
N ASN A 28 -0.92 9.04 2.25
CA ASN A 28 -1.15 8.10 1.16
C ASN A 28 -1.25 8.79 -0.22
N PRO A 29 -1.99 9.89 -0.39
CA PRO A 29 -2.11 10.57 -1.67
C PRO A 29 -0.80 10.94 -2.37
N THR A 30 0.32 11.06 -1.65
CA THR A 30 1.63 11.30 -2.27
C THR A 30 2.03 10.17 -3.21
N PHE A 31 1.70 8.92 -2.88
CA PHE A 31 2.00 7.78 -3.74
C PHE A 31 1.15 7.76 -5.01
N GLN A 32 -0.05 8.32 -4.97
CA GLN A 32 -0.91 8.47 -6.15
C GLN A 32 -0.33 9.46 -7.17
N ILE A 33 0.41 10.47 -6.71
CA ILE A 33 1.18 11.34 -7.62
C ILE A 33 2.26 10.52 -8.35
N LEU A 34 2.95 9.62 -7.66
CA LEU A 34 3.93 8.72 -8.29
C LEU A 34 3.28 7.76 -9.28
N TYR A 35 2.09 7.25 -8.97
CA TYR A 35 1.28 6.48 -9.91
C TYR A 35 1.04 7.26 -11.21
N SER A 36 0.58 8.51 -11.09
CA SER A 36 0.32 9.37 -12.25
C SER A 36 1.57 9.59 -13.11
N ILE A 37 2.74 9.79 -12.48
CA ILE A 37 4.00 9.94 -13.20
C ILE A 37 4.35 8.66 -13.97
N ILE A 38 4.22 7.50 -13.36
CA ILE A 38 4.47 6.21 -14.02
C ILE A 38 3.49 6.03 -15.18
N GLN A 39 2.21 6.26 -14.96
CA GLN A 39 1.16 6.10 -15.95
C GLN A 39 1.38 7.01 -17.18
N GLN A 40 1.91 8.21 -16.98
CA GLN A 40 2.24 9.15 -18.07
C GLN A 40 3.55 8.84 -18.79
N LYS A 41 4.48 8.13 -18.17
CA LYS A 41 5.81 7.87 -18.71
C LYS A 41 6.00 6.47 -19.25
N SER A 42 5.16 5.53 -18.85
CA SER A 42 5.15 4.15 -19.35
C SER A 42 4.02 3.99 -20.39
N GLU A 43 4.26 3.19 -21.43
CA GLU A 43 3.19 2.80 -22.37
C GLU A 43 2.19 1.82 -21.73
N PRO A 44 2.63 0.80 -20.96
CA PRO A 44 1.72 -0.10 -20.27
C PRO A 44 1.04 0.58 -19.08
N SER A 45 -0.06 -0.02 -18.61
CA SER A 45 -0.72 0.42 -17.38
C SER A 45 0.23 0.35 -16.18
N PHE A 46 -0.09 1.06 -15.09
CA PHE A 46 0.70 1.00 -13.86
C PHE A 46 0.88 -0.44 -13.36
N VAL A 47 -0.18 -1.25 -13.39
CA VAL A 47 -0.13 -2.65 -12.95
C VAL A 47 0.79 -3.48 -13.85
N ASP A 48 0.65 -3.35 -15.17
CA ASP A 48 1.52 -4.07 -16.11
C ASP A 48 2.96 -3.60 -15.99
N PHE A 49 3.18 -2.29 -15.82
CA PHE A 49 4.53 -1.76 -15.58
C PHE A 49 5.16 -2.36 -14.32
N GLN A 50 4.41 -2.46 -13.23
CA GLN A 50 4.88 -3.06 -11.98
C GLN A 50 5.12 -4.56 -12.13
N GLN A 51 4.24 -5.26 -12.86
CA GLN A 51 4.41 -6.68 -13.15
C GLN A 51 5.72 -6.91 -13.89
N ASP A 52 5.91 -6.27 -15.04
CA ASP A 52 7.06 -6.50 -15.93
C ASP A 52 8.39 -6.03 -15.34
N ASN A 53 8.37 -4.89 -14.65
CA ASN A 53 9.61 -4.23 -14.22
C ASN A 53 10.02 -4.54 -12.79
N ILE A 54 9.11 -5.04 -11.98
CA ILE A 54 9.36 -5.32 -10.56
C ILE A 54 9.08 -6.78 -10.24
N LEU A 55 7.82 -7.21 -10.33
CA LEU A 55 7.44 -8.53 -9.82
C LEU A 55 8.13 -9.66 -10.60
N ASP A 56 8.10 -9.63 -11.92
CA ASP A 56 8.74 -10.63 -12.77
C ASP A 56 10.27 -10.59 -12.64
N LYS A 57 10.85 -9.39 -12.65
CA LYS A 57 12.29 -9.24 -12.45
C LYS A 57 12.76 -9.75 -11.09
N ALA A 58 11.98 -9.55 -10.04
CA ALA A 58 12.29 -10.08 -8.72
C ALA A 58 11.96 -11.57 -8.57
N GLY A 59 11.17 -12.15 -9.49
CA GLY A 59 10.67 -13.52 -9.43
C GLY A 59 9.55 -13.71 -8.39
N MET A 60 8.73 -12.69 -8.18
CA MET A 60 7.65 -12.64 -7.19
C MET A 60 6.36 -13.25 -7.75
N CYS A 61 6.37 -14.54 -8.06
CA CYS A 61 5.29 -15.22 -8.78
C CYS A 61 3.96 -15.35 -7.99
N ASN A 62 3.96 -15.05 -6.70
CA ASN A 62 2.76 -15.07 -5.85
C ASN A 62 2.42 -13.68 -5.33
N SER A 63 2.79 -12.65 -6.08
CA SER A 63 2.49 -11.26 -5.77
C SER A 63 1.72 -10.65 -6.93
N PHE A 64 0.73 -9.84 -6.62
CA PHE A 64 -0.15 -9.22 -7.62
C PHE A 64 -0.79 -7.96 -7.04
N TYR A 65 -1.26 -7.08 -7.91
CA TYR A 65 -2.14 -6.00 -7.52
C TYR A 65 -3.58 -6.47 -7.52
N PHE A 66 -4.33 -6.10 -6.48
CA PHE A 66 -5.72 -6.49 -6.36
C PHE A 66 -6.55 -6.01 -7.57
N ASP A 67 -7.36 -6.91 -8.09
CA ASP A 67 -8.36 -6.65 -9.12
C ASP A 67 -9.63 -7.42 -8.74
N CYS A 68 -10.73 -6.71 -8.47
CA CYS A 68 -12.01 -7.31 -8.11
C CYS A 68 -12.60 -8.23 -9.21
N ASN A 69 -12.10 -8.13 -10.44
CA ASN A 69 -12.51 -9.00 -11.55
C ASN A 69 -11.62 -10.26 -11.71
N ALA A 70 -10.52 -10.32 -10.98
CA ALA A 70 -9.60 -11.45 -11.02
C ALA A 70 -9.82 -12.36 -9.81
N HIS A 71 -9.81 -13.67 -10.05
CA HIS A 71 -9.84 -14.66 -8.98
C HIS A 71 -8.41 -15.05 -8.61
N HIS A 72 -8.07 -14.93 -7.35
CA HIS A 72 -6.79 -15.34 -6.81
C HIS A 72 -6.99 -16.40 -5.73
N ASP A 73 -6.43 -17.59 -5.96
CA ASP A 73 -6.43 -18.66 -4.96
C ASP A 73 -5.49 -18.31 -3.78
N ASN A 74 -5.82 -18.80 -2.60
CA ASN A 74 -4.98 -18.68 -1.40
C ASN A 74 -4.71 -17.25 -0.90
N VAL A 75 -5.63 -16.33 -1.13
CA VAL A 75 -5.60 -15.02 -0.51
C VAL A 75 -5.96 -15.15 0.97
N ALA A 76 -5.21 -14.48 1.85
CA ALA A 76 -5.56 -14.41 3.25
C ALA A 76 -6.76 -13.47 3.44
N HIS A 77 -7.75 -13.94 4.16
CA HIS A 77 -8.95 -13.15 4.46
C HIS A 77 -8.78 -12.38 5.79
N GLY A 78 -9.39 -11.21 5.87
CA GLY A 78 -9.44 -10.42 7.08
C GLY A 78 -10.58 -10.86 8.01
N TYR A 79 -10.36 -10.76 9.31
CA TYR A 79 -11.37 -11.09 10.31
C TYR A 79 -11.43 -10.03 11.39
N VAL A 80 -12.65 -9.71 11.84
CA VAL A 80 -12.88 -8.80 12.95
C VAL A 80 -13.52 -9.55 14.12
N CYS A 81 -13.05 -9.29 15.34
CA CYS A 81 -13.63 -9.87 16.54
C CYS A 81 -14.94 -9.17 16.91
N GLU A 82 -15.99 -9.94 17.22
CA GLU A 82 -17.25 -9.38 17.71
C GLU A 82 -17.01 -8.55 19.00
N GLY A 83 -17.47 -7.31 19.00
CA GLY A 83 -17.28 -6.40 20.13
C GLY A 83 -15.90 -5.75 20.24
N ALA A 84 -15.04 -5.90 19.25
CA ALA A 84 -13.85 -5.05 19.13
C ALA A 84 -14.29 -3.61 18.91
N GLU A 85 -13.89 -2.70 19.81
CA GLU A 85 -14.13 -1.28 19.59
C GLU A 85 -13.30 -0.82 18.36
N GLU A 86 -13.95 -0.11 17.46
CA GLU A 86 -13.29 0.52 16.33
C GLU A 86 -12.33 1.58 16.88
N SER A 87 -11.03 1.29 16.84
CA SER A 87 -10.01 2.15 17.47
C SER A 87 -9.47 3.24 16.54
N ASP A 88 -10.08 3.47 15.37
CA ASP A 88 -9.64 4.51 14.46
C ASP A 88 -10.77 5.50 14.15
N ASP A 89 -10.65 6.70 14.72
CA ASP A 89 -11.58 7.82 14.53
C ASP A 89 -11.60 8.38 13.08
N ARG A 90 -10.84 7.79 12.17
CA ARG A 90 -10.65 8.31 10.80
C ARG A 90 -11.46 7.64 9.72
N ASP A 91 -12.01 6.48 9.98
CA ASP A 91 -12.87 5.79 9.02
C ASP A 91 -14.22 5.44 9.64
N THR A 92 -15.24 6.14 9.22
CA THR A 92 -16.64 5.90 9.66
C THR A 92 -17.33 4.81 8.83
N SER A 93 -16.65 4.23 7.86
CA SER A 93 -17.19 3.12 7.11
C SER A 93 -17.12 1.85 7.95
N LYS A 94 -18.29 1.30 8.28
CA LYS A 94 -18.33 0.00 8.93
C LYS A 94 -17.86 -1.05 7.95
N PRO A 95 -16.94 -1.95 8.37
CA PRO A 95 -16.51 -3.04 7.51
C PRO A 95 -17.73 -3.85 7.05
N THR A 96 -17.79 -4.16 5.78
CA THR A 96 -18.84 -5.03 5.25
C THR A 96 -18.55 -6.44 5.72
N ILE A 97 -19.43 -7.01 6.52
CA ILE A 97 -19.29 -8.39 7.00
C ILE A 97 -19.74 -9.32 5.88
N PHE A 98 -18.80 -10.12 5.33
CA PHE A 98 -19.09 -11.09 4.27
C PHE A 98 -19.80 -12.33 4.76
N SER A 99 -19.61 -12.72 6.00
CA SER A 99 -20.16 -13.95 6.53
C SER A 99 -21.01 -13.72 7.78
N ASP A 100 -22.28 -14.08 7.70
CA ASP A 100 -23.19 -14.08 8.84
C ASP A 100 -22.81 -15.17 9.87
N LYS A 101 -21.90 -16.07 9.52
CA LYS A 101 -21.46 -17.16 10.40
C LYS A 101 -20.06 -16.87 10.95
N PRO A 102 -19.95 -16.51 12.23
CA PRO A 102 -18.66 -16.28 12.84
C PRO A 102 -17.87 -17.59 13.00
N ILE A 103 -16.56 -17.48 12.88
CA ILE A 103 -15.64 -18.49 13.36
C ILE A 103 -15.48 -18.29 14.87
N ILE A 104 -15.61 -19.37 15.65
CA ILE A 104 -15.42 -19.34 17.10
C ILE A 104 -14.03 -19.92 17.40
N ASP A 105 -13.18 -19.12 18.04
CA ASP A 105 -11.86 -19.58 18.44
C ASP A 105 -11.90 -20.42 19.72
N SER A 106 -10.74 -20.95 20.13
CA SER A 106 -10.63 -21.81 21.33
C SER A 106 -10.95 -21.09 22.64
N SER A 107 -10.99 -19.76 22.65
CA SER A 107 -11.38 -18.94 23.82
C SER A 107 -12.87 -18.60 23.81
N GLY A 108 -13.62 -19.00 22.79
CA GLY A 108 -15.04 -18.71 22.63
C GLY A 108 -15.32 -17.35 21.99
N LYS A 109 -14.31 -16.62 21.52
CA LYS A 109 -14.49 -15.36 20.79
C LYS A 109 -15.00 -15.64 19.39
N LYS A 110 -15.90 -14.79 18.92
CA LYS A 110 -16.46 -14.85 17.59
C LYS A 110 -15.73 -13.89 16.65
N TRP A 111 -15.36 -14.38 15.49
CA TRP A 111 -14.67 -13.65 14.45
C TRP A 111 -15.50 -13.69 13.19
N HIS A 112 -15.78 -12.53 12.63
CA HIS A 112 -16.47 -12.37 11.35
C HIS A 112 -15.46 -12.07 10.26
N GLU A 113 -15.56 -12.77 9.15
CA GLU A 113 -14.83 -12.40 7.94
C GLU A 113 -15.39 -11.07 7.43
N TYR A 114 -14.51 -10.16 7.13
CA TYR A 114 -14.91 -8.87 6.62
C TYR A 114 -14.09 -8.46 5.39
N ASP A 115 -14.76 -7.72 4.55
CA ASP A 115 -14.11 -7.02 3.46
C ASP A 115 -13.39 -5.79 4.01
N TYR A 116 -12.10 -5.77 3.91
CA TYR A 116 -11.28 -4.60 4.22
C TYR A 116 -11.43 -3.50 3.15
N GLY A 117 -12.58 -3.42 2.48
CA GLY A 117 -12.84 -2.55 1.36
C GLY A 117 -12.27 -3.11 0.05
N GLU A 118 -12.20 -4.42 -0.09
CA GLU A 118 -11.84 -5.08 -1.35
C GLU A 118 -12.73 -4.61 -2.49
N GLU A 119 -14.00 -4.29 -2.21
CA GLU A 119 -14.89 -3.67 -3.18
C GLU A 119 -14.77 -2.14 -3.25
N THR A 120 -14.28 -1.47 -2.20
CA THR A 120 -14.38 0.00 -2.08
C THR A 120 -13.06 0.71 -1.85
N PHE A 121 -12.12 0.11 -1.12
CA PHE A 121 -10.89 0.78 -0.70
C PHE A 121 -9.72 0.55 -1.66
N PHE A 122 -9.61 -0.64 -2.25
CA PHE A 122 -8.48 -0.99 -3.13
C PHE A 122 -8.68 -0.64 -4.61
N ALA A 123 -9.55 0.31 -4.89
CA ALA A 123 -9.53 1.00 -6.17
C ALA A 123 -8.25 1.84 -6.35
N THR A 124 -7.58 2.21 -5.24
CA THR A 124 -6.25 2.84 -5.25
C THR A 124 -5.15 1.79 -5.20
N LYS A 125 -4.22 1.83 -6.14
CA LYS A 125 -3.13 0.85 -6.29
C LYS A 125 -1.77 1.38 -5.84
N ALA A 126 -1.60 2.70 -5.89
CA ALA A 126 -0.30 3.32 -5.65
C ALA A 126 0.10 3.40 -4.17
N ASP A 127 -0.85 3.48 -3.27
CA ASP A 127 -0.65 3.59 -1.81
C ASP A 127 -0.92 2.29 -1.06
N GLY A 128 -1.35 1.24 -1.79
CA GLY A 128 -1.67 -0.07 -1.26
C GLY A 128 -1.98 -1.06 -2.38
N GLY A 129 -2.87 -2.02 -2.15
CA GLY A 129 -3.42 -2.92 -3.16
C GLY A 129 -2.46 -4.00 -3.72
N CYS A 130 -1.22 -4.06 -3.26
CA CYS A 130 -0.29 -5.12 -3.62
C CYS A 130 -0.35 -6.26 -2.60
N TYR A 131 -0.78 -7.42 -3.03
CA TYR A 131 -0.77 -8.66 -2.25
C TYR A 131 0.52 -9.42 -2.50
N SER A 132 1.08 -10.01 -1.46
CA SER A 132 2.36 -10.72 -1.56
C SER A 132 2.47 -11.83 -0.52
N THR A 133 3.52 -12.62 -0.63
CA THR A 133 3.91 -13.63 0.36
C THR A 133 5.23 -13.25 1.03
N ALA A 134 5.49 -13.75 2.24
CA ALA A 134 6.77 -13.55 2.92
C ALA A 134 7.97 -14.02 2.06
N ARG A 135 7.78 -15.09 1.26
CA ARG A 135 8.80 -15.60 0.34
C ARG A 135 9.08 -14.62 -0.80
N ASP A 136 8.06 -14.01 -1.36
CA ASP A 136 8.22 -13.05 -2.45
C ASP A 136 8.79 -11.72 -1.93
N LEU A 137 8.43 -11.29 -0.72
CA LEU A 137 9.07 -10.14 -0.06
C LEU A 137 10.58 -10.37 0.17
N LEU A 138 11.00 -11.61 0.48
CA LEU A 138 12.43 -11.94 0.55
C LEU A 138 13.10 -11.83 -0.83
N LYS A 139 12.45 -12.31 -1.90
CA LYS A 139 12.95 -12.16 -3.27
C LYS A 139 13.06 -10.69 -3.67
N TRP A 140 12.06 -9.89 -3.32
CA TRP A 140 12.10 -8.44 -3.49
C TRP A 140 13.33 -7.83 -2.83
N ASN A 141 13.55 -8.11 -1.55
CA ASN A 141 14.70 -7.59 -0.82
C ASN A 141 16.04 -7.99 -1.48
N ILE A 142 16.17 -9.24 -1.92
CA ILE A 142 17.37 -9.72 -2.62
C ILE A 142 17.53 -9.00 -3.96
N ALA A 143 16.47 -8.90 -4.76
CA ALA A 143 16.52 -8.28 -6.09
C ALA A 143 16.85 -6.77 -6.00
N LEU A 144 16.29 -6.08 -5.02
CA LEU A 144 16.56 -4.66 -4.78
C LEU A 144 18.03 -4.43 -4.40
N ASN A 145 18.53 -5.17 -3.42
CA ASN A 145 19.91 -5.01 -2.91
C ASN A 145 20.99 -5.56 -3.85
N SER A 146 20.61 -6.37 -4.84
CA SER A 146 21.56 -6.85 -5.87
C SER A 146 21.64 -5.93 -7.10
N GLY A 147 20.93 -4.81 -7.10
CA GLY A 147 20.87 -3.91 -8.25
C GLY A 147 20.05 -4.43 -9.44
N LYS A 148 19.27 -5.50 -9.24
CA LYS A 148 18.48 -6.13 -10.31
C LYS A 148 17.28 -5.26 -10.72
N ILE A 149 16.72 -4.50 -9.79
CA ILE A 149 15.55 -3.64 -10.02
C ILE A 149 15.98 -2.22 -10.40
N ILE A 150 16.84 -1.63 -9.58
CA ILE A 150 17.42 -0.30 -9.83
C ILE A 150 18.93 -0.35 -9.58
N PRO A 151 19.74 0.48 -10.26
CA PRO A 151 21.16 0.59 -10.02
C PRO A 151 21.48 0.97 -8.57
N GLN A 152 22.58 0.45 -8.02
CA GLN A 152 22.95 0.65 -6.61
C GLN A 152 23.07 2.13 -6.22
N ASN A 153 23.64 2.97 -7.09
CA ASN A 153 23.76 4.40 -6.84
C ASN A 153 22.41 5.11 -6.67
N LEU A 154 21.37 4.64 -7.35
CA LEU A 154 20.01 5.17 -7.17
C LEU A 154 19.38 4.66 -5.88
N LEU A 155 19.64 3.41 -5.51
CA LEU A 155 19.19 2.86 -4.23
C LEU A 155 19.86 3.59 -3.06
N ASP A 156 21.16 3.83 -3.13
CA ASP A 156 21.90 4.59 -2.12
C ASP A 156 21.36 6.02 -2.00
N SER A 157 21.05 6.65 -3.13
CA SER A 157 20.41 7.95 -3.15
C SER A 157 19.04 7.94 -2.48
N ALA A 158 18.21 6.92 -2.78
CA ALA A 158 16.88 6.78 -2.18
C ALA A 158 16.93 6.60 -0.65
N TYR A 159 17.98 5.96 -0.14
CA TYR A 159 18.19 5.77 1.31
C TYR A 159 18.93 6.94 1.98
N SER A 160 19.40 7.92 1.23
CA SER A 160 20.06 9.09 1.81
C SER A 160 19.05 10.01 2.51
N LYS A 161 19.54 10.74 3.52
CA LYS A 161 18.70 11.69 4.25
C LYS A 161 18.55 12.99 3.47
N PHE A 162 17.33 13.34 3.08
CA PHE A 162 17.03 14.59 2.37
C PHE A 162 16.44 15.66 3.29
N THR A 163 15.75 15.26 4.36
CA THR A 163 15.09 16.17 5.28
C THR A 163 15.44 15.81 6.72
N VAL A 164 15.86 16.82 7.49
CA VAL A 164 16.05 16.68 8.94
C VAL A 164 14.74 17.05 9.61
N VAL A 165 14.07 16.07 10.20
CA VAL A 165 12.87 16.30 10.99
C VAL A 165 13.29 16.42 12.46
N SER A 166 13.11 17.59 13.06
CA SER A 166 13.40 17.82 14.48
C SER A 166 12.13 17.67 15.31
N GLY A 167 12.18 16.81 16.32
CA GLY A 167 11.26 16.87 17.46
C GLY A 167 9.92 16.16 17.33
N SER A 168 9.72 15.24 16.38
CA SER A 168 8.54 14.40 16.36
C SER A 168 8.88 12.93 16.60
N ASP A 169 8.09 12.27 17.43
CA ASP A 169 8.21 10.81 17.70
C ASP A 169 7.98 9.93 16.46
N PHE A 170 7.50 10.50 15.37
CA PHE A 170 7.31 9.85 14.08
C PHE A 170 8.60 9.59 13.29
N CYS A 171 9.74 10.10 13.74
CA CYS A 171 11.03 9.95 13.07
C CYS A 171 11.74 8.61 13.27
N ASN A 172 11.14 7.63 13.92
CA ASN A 172 11.75 6.32 14.12
C ASN A 172 11.97 5.49 12.83
N TYR A 173 11.45 5.92 11.70
CA TYR A 173 11.74 5.32 10.39
C TYR A 173 13.14 5.64 9.84
N GLN A 174 13.83 6.64 10.38
CA GLN A 174 15.17 7.02 9.92
C GLN A 174 16.33 6.31 10.63
N ASN A 175 16.05 5.52 11.65
CA ASN A 175 17.07 4.85 12.47
C ASN A 175 17.08 3.32 12.35
N ARG A 176 16.51 2.77 11.28
CA ARG A 176 16.56 1.32 11.04
C ARG A 176 17.26 1.01 9.74
#